data_6cc5570834b8a728e593af30c4acbbd4
#
_entry.id   6cc5570834b8a728e593af30c4acbbd4
#
_cell.length_a   1.000
_cell.length_b   1.000
_cell.length_c   1.000
_cell.angle_alpha   90.00
_cell.angle_beta   90.00
_cell.angle_gamma   90.00
#
_symmetry.space_group_name_H-M   'P 1'
#
loop_
_entity.id
_entity.type
_entity.pdbx_description
1 polymer ?
#
loop_
_entity_poly.entity_id
_entity_poly.type
_entity_poly.pdbx_seq_one_letter_code
_entity_poly.pdbx_strand_id
1 'polypeptide(L)'
;MMTIGEALKEERIKRGLSIRKMVGDIIDPSSYNKVEKGMRNIGSDALVRLLFLHNIDINEFFSKLEDSYASAFTVREKYLDQQMRVAFNQRDLKKAEEVCRKIQELKGKPVLKLRAIVAIAYLKNNVENLSEQSKKAI
;
A
#
# COMPACT_ATOMS: atom_id res chain seq x y z
N MET A 1 14.75 -8.10 -10.00
CA MET A 1 13.39 -7.61 -9.72
C MET A 1 12.68 -8.54 -8.76
N MET A 2 12.30 -8.04 -7.61
CA MET A 2 11.63 -8.85 -6.60
C MET A 2 10.11 -8.83 -6.80
N THR A 3 9.51 -10.02 -6.92
CA THR A 3 8.05 -10.17 -7.00
C THR A 3 7.46 -10.29 -5.59
N ILE A 4 6.14 -10.18 -5.49
CA ILE A 4 5.43 -10.39 -4.22
C ILE A 4 5.73 -11.80 -3.68
N GLY A 5 5.73 -12.80 -4.56
CA GLY A 5 6.05 -14.18 -4.17
C GLY A 5 7.46 -14.34 -3.62
N GLU A 6 8.43 -13.71 -4.27
CA GLU A 6 9.82 -13.71 -3.80
C GLU A 6 9.98 -13.02 -2.45
N ALA A 7 9.27 -11.89 -2.26
CA ALA A 7 9.30 -11.15 -1.00
C ALA A 7 8.68 -11.98 0.13
N LEU A 8 7.58 -12.66 -0.14
CA LEU A 8 6.95 -13.57 0.84
C LEU A 8 7.88 -14.73 1.19
N LYS A 9 8.55 -15.30 0.19
CA LYS A 9 9.51 -16.38 0.41
C LYS A 9 10.66 -15.91 1.30
N GLU A 10 11.19 -14.72 1.06
CA GLU A 10 12.26 -14.15 1.87
C GLU A 10 11.82 -13.98 3.32
N GLU A 11 10.61 -13.45 3.54
CA GLU A 11 10.06 -13.29 4.89
C GLU A 11 9.85 -14.65 5.58
N ARG A 12 9.39 -15.65 4.84
CA ARG A 12 9.21 -17.01 5.36
C ARG A 12 10.53 -17.63 5.79
N ILE A 13 11.54 -17.56 4.95
CA ILE A 13 12.88 -18.12 5.22
C ILE A 13 13.53 -17.41 6.39
N LYS A 14 13.43 -16.09 6.44
CA LYS A 14 13.95 -15.25 7.53
C LYS A 14 13.39 -15.69 8.89
N ARG A 15 12.12 -16.11 8.91
CA ARG A 15 11.45 -16.57 10.14
C ARG A 15 11.60 -18.05 10.40
N GLY A 16 12.26 -18.79 9.52
CA GLY A 16 12.45 -20.24 9.65
C GLY A 16 11.15 -21.02 9.54
N LEU A 17 10.19 -20.53 8.76
CA LEU A 17 8.88 -21.15 8.64
C LEU A 17 8.81 -22.10 7.44
N SER A 18 8.12 -23.24 7.63
CA SER A 18 7.69 -24.07 6.51
C SER A 18 6.55 -23.37 5.77
N ILE A 19 6.26 -23.81 4.54
CA ILE A 19 5.13 -23.26 3.78
C ILE A 19 3.83 -23.45 4.57
N ARG A 20 3.63 -24.62 5.16
CA ARG A 20 2.43 -24.92 5.94
C ARG A 20 2.25 -23.96 7.12
N LYS A 21 3.33 -23.67 7.85
CA LYS A 21 3.31 -22.74 8.97
C LYS A 21 3.11 -21.29 8.50
N MET A 22 3.68 -20.96 7.36
CA MET A 22 3.51 -19.62 6.78
C MET A 22 2.05 -19.33 6.46
N VAL A 23 1.35 -20.27 5.84
CA VAL A 23 -0.01 -20.03 5.34
C VAL A 23 -1.11 -20.22 6.38
N GLY A 24 -0.90 -21.08 7.40
CA GLY A 24 -1.95 -21.39 8.36
C GLY A 24 -3.23 -21.81 7.65
N ASP A 25 -4.33 -21.17 8.00
CA ASP A 25 -5.65 -21.39 7.38
C ASP A 25 -5.99 -20.36 6.29
N ILE A 26 -5.05 -19.49 5.96
CA ILE A 26 -5.33 -18.36 5.06
C ILE A 26 -5.42 -18.79 3.60
N ILE A 27 -4.49 -19.62 3.16
CA ILE A 27 -4.41 -20.06 1.78
C ILE A 27 -3.89 -21.50 1.77
N ASP A 28 -4.29 -22.26 0.76
CA ASP A 28 -3.82 -23.63 0.56
C ASP A 28 -2.30 -23.65 0.32
N PRO A 29 -1.53 -24.56 1.00
CA PRO A 29 -0.08 -24.63 0.82
C PRO A 29 0.36 -24.81 -0.62
N SER A 30 -0.36 -25.61 -1.39
CA SER A 30 -0.04 -25.86 -2.81
C SER A 30 -0.19 -24.58 -3.63
N SER A 31 -1.27 -23.84 -3.42
CA SER A 31 -1.52 -22.55 -4.08
C SER A 31 -0.46 -21.51 -3.69
N TYR A 32 -0.11 -21.46 -2.41
CA TYR A 32 0.90 -20.55 -1.90
C TYR A 32 2.28 -20.86 -2.50
N ASN A 33 2.64 -22.14 -2.62
CA ASN A 33 3.89 -22.54 -3.23
C ASN A 33 4.02 -21.98 -4.65
N LYS A 34 2.91 -21.99 -5.41
CA LYS A 34 2.86 -21.41 -6.75
C LYS A 34 3.05 -19.90 -6.73
N VAL A 35 2.56 -19.22 -5.68
CA VAL A 35 2.76 -17.78 -5.50
C VAL A 35 4.25 -17.49 -5.33
N GLU A 36 4.95 -18.24 -4.47
CA GLU A 36 6.40 -18.05 -4.27
C GLU A 36 7.19 -18.24 -5.54
N LYS A 37 6.76 -19.17 -6.39
CA LYS A 37 7.41 -19.47 -7.67
C LYS A 37 7.03 -18.50 -8.80
N GLY A 38 6.13 -17.55 -8.54
CA GLY A 38 5.67 -16.60 -9.55
C GLY A 38 4.71 -17.20 -10.56
N MET A 39 4.15 -18.38 -10.28
CA MET A 39 3.23 -19.08 -11.16
C MET A 39 1.76 -18.70 -10.93
N ARG A 40 1.49 -17.99 -9.86
CA ARG A 40 0.15 -17.56 -9.46
C ARG A 40 0.22 -16.26 -8.67
N ASN A 41 -0.76 -15.39 -8.87
CA ASN A 41 -0.90 -14.16 -8.07
C ASN A 41 -1.64 -14.47 -6.78
N ILE A 42 -1.25 -13.81 -5.70
CA ILE A 42 -1.97 -13.90 -4.43
C ILE A 42 -3.06 -12.83 -4.39
N GLY A 43 -4.21 -13.18 -3.81
CA GLY A 43 -5.27 -12.20 -3.61
C GLY A 43 -4.87 -11.19 -2.53
N SER A 44 -5.37 -9.97 -2.62
CA SER A 44 -5.03 -8.90 -1.69
C SER A 44 -5.43 -9.23 -0.26
N ASP A 45 -6.60 -9.86 -0.06
CA ASP A 45 -7.07 -10.25 1.27
C ASP A 45 -6.13 -11.27 1.91
N ALA A 46 -5.75 -12.30 1.16
CA ALA A 46 -4.81 -13.32 1.64
C ALA A 46 -3.45 -12.70 1.98
N LEU A 47 -2.95 -11.80 1.14
CA LEU A 47 -1.69 -11.12 1.37
C LEU A 47 -1.72 -10.32 2.68
N VAL A 48 -2.75 -9.52 2.87
CA VAL A 48 -2.91 -8.72 4.10
C VAL A 48 -2.95 -9.61 5.33
N ARG A 49 -3.70 -10.71 5.28
CA ARG A 49 -3.79 -11.66 6.40
C ARG A 49 -2.45 -12.29 6.74
N LEU A 50 -1.66 -12.67 5.72
CA LEU A 50 -0.33 -13.23 5.93
C LEU A 50 0.60 -12.22 6.59
N LEU A 51 0.58 -10.97 6.15
CA LEU A 51 1.42 -9.92 6.71
C LEU A 51 1.07 -9.66 8.19
N PHE A 52 -0.20 -9.62 8.53
CA PHE A 52 -0.63 -9.44 9.91
C PHE A 52 -0.33 -10.66 10.78
N LEU A 53 -0.56 -11.88 10.25
CA LEU A 53 -0.32 -13.10 11.00
C LEU A 53 1.13 -13.20 11.49
N HIS A 54 2.07 -12.81 10.66
CA HIS A 54 3.50 -12.92 10.95
C HIS A 54 4.14 -11.61 11.41
N ASN A 55 3.36 -10.58 11.70
CA ASN A 55 3.83 -9.26 12.11
C ASN A 55 4.89 -8.71 11.16
N ILE A 56 4.65 -8.87 9.87
CA ILE A 56 5.53 -8.32 8.84
C ILE A 56 5.20 -6.83 8.69
N ASP A 57 6.22 -5.98 8.80
CA ASP A 57 6.05 -4.55 8.62
C ASP A 57 5.66 -4.26 7.17
N ILE A 58 4.48 -3.65 6.99
CA ILE A 58 3.91 -3.38 5.67
C ILE A 58 4.80 -2.45 4.86
N ASN A 59 5.32 -1.41 5.49
CA ASN A 59 6.17 -0.43 4.81
C ASN A 59 7.49 -1.09 4.35
N GLU A 60 8.10 -1.87 5.22
CA GLU A 60 9.33 -2.59 4.88
C GLU A 60 9.10 -3.59 3.76
N PHE A 61 8.00 -4.35 3.83
CA PHE A 61 7.65 -5.33 2.81
C PHE A 61 7.46 -4.66 1.44
N PHE A 62 6.69 -3.60 1.37
CA PHE A 62 6.44 -2.91 0.11
C PHE A 62 7.66 -2.13 -0.39
N SER A 63 8.56 -1.70 0.51
CA SER A 63 9.82 -1.08 0.10
C SER A 63 10.68 -2.02 -0.73
N LYS A 64 10.68 -3.30 -0.41
CA LYS A 64 11.41 -4.31 -1.18
C LYS A 64 10.89 -4.44 -2.61
N LEU A 65 9.60 -4.16 -2.80
CA LEU A 65 8.93 -4.27 -4.09
C LEU A 65 9.00 -2.97 -4.90
N GLU A 66 9.39 -1.87 -4.25
CA GLU A 66 9.35 -0.54 -4.86
C GLU A 66 10.17 -0.47 -6.14
N ASP A 67 11.38 -1.04 -6.15
CA ASP A 67 12.23 -1.06 -7.34
C ASP A 67 11.59 -1.83 -8.49
N SER A 68 10.84 -2.89 -8.21
CA SER A 68 10.18 -3.72 -9.22
C SER A 68 8.96 -3.04 -9.83
N TYR A 69 8.23 -2.27 -9.04
CA TYR A 69 6.99 -1.62 -9.45
C TYR A 69 7.16 -0.13 -9.74
N ALA A 70 8.15 0.52 -9.10
CA ALA A 70 8.45 1.93 -9.34
C ALA A 70 8.99 2.17 -10.75
N SER A 71 9.70 1.19 -11.32
CA SER A 71 10.18 1.27 -12.70
C SER A 71 9.02 1.37 -13.71
N ALA A 72 7.83 0.96 -13.32
CA ALA A 72 6.63 1.06 -14.13
C ALA A 72 5.94 2.43 -14.02
N PHE A 73 6.41 3.30 -13.10
CA PHE A 73 5.85 4.65 -12.98
C PHE A 73 6.37 5.55 -14.10
N THR A 74 5.45 6.18 -14.81
CA THR A 74 5.78 7.21 -15.79
C THR A 74 6.21 8.49 -15.07
N VAL A 75 6.82 9.42 -15.81
CA VAL A 75 7.19 10.74 -15.29
C VAL A 75 5.97 11.45 -14.70
N ARG A 76 4.81 11.32 -15.36
CA ARG A 76 3.56 11.91 -14.91
C ARG A 76 3.11 11.34 -13.55
N GLU A 77 3.22 10.02 -13.39
CA GLU A 77 2.81 9.35 -12.15
C GLU A 77 3.70 9.77 -10.97
N LYS A 78 5.00 9.85 -11.19
CA LYS A 78 5.94 10.35 -10.18
C LYS A 78 5.64 11.79 -9.80
N TYR A 79 5.30 12.62 -10.79
CA TYR A 79 4.93 14.01 -10.56
C TYR A 79 3.67 14.10 -9.70
N LEU A 80 2.63 13.33 -10.01
CA LEU A 80 1.39 13.34 -9.26
C LEU A 80 1.59 12.85 -7.81
N ASP A 81 2.40 11.81 -7.61
CA ASP A 81 2.73 11.32 -6.28
C ASP A 81 3.43 12.39 -5.46
N GLN A 82 4.39 13.09 -6.05
CA GLN A 82 5.09 14.18 -5.39
C GLN A 82 4.16 15.35 -5.06
N GLN A 83 3.28 15.72 -5.99
CA GLN A 83 2.31 16.78 -5.76
C GLN A 83 1.36 16.45 -4.61
N MET A 84 0.95 15.18 -4.49
CA MET A 84 0.12 14.74 -3.36
C MET A 84 0.88 14.86 -2.04
N ARG A 85 2.14 14.46 -2.00
CA ARG A 85 2.98 14.59 -0.81
C ARG A 85 3.12 16.04 -0.35
N VAL A 86 3.35 16.94 -1.30
CA VAL A 86 3.46 18.37 -1.02
C VAL A 86 2.15 18.92 -0.46
N ALA A 87 1.02 18.63 -1.12
CA ALA A 87 -0.30 19.07 -0.68
C ALA A 87 -0.64 18.53 0.70
N PHE A 88 -0.32 17.25 0.96
CA PHE A 88 -0.53 16.64 2.26
C PHE A 88 0.29 17.33 3.36
N ASN A 89 1.58 17.57 3.10
CA ASN A 89 2.46 18.22 4.07
C ASN A 89 2.05 19.66 4.37
N GLN A 90 1.51 20.36 3.38
CA GLN A 90 1.02 21.72 3.52
C GLN A 90 -0.40 21.79 4.09
N ARG A 91 -1.04 20.64 4.30
CA ARG A 91 -2.43 20.56 4.74
C ARG A 91 -3.39 21.29 3.79
N ASP A 92 -3.05 21.31 2.51
CA ASP A 92 -3.86 21.95 1.47
C ASP A 92 -4.86 20.94 0.90
N LEU A 93 -6.05 20.88 1.52
CA LEU A 93 -7.09 19.93 1.15
C LEU A 93 -7.56 20.11 -0.29
N LYS A 94 -7.76 21.36 -0.71
CA LYS A 94 -8.25 21.67 -2.05
C LYS A 94 -7.29 21.17 -3.13
N LYS A 95 -6.00 21.42 -2.95
CA LYS A 95 -4.95 20.95 -3.86
C LYS A 95 -4.84 19.43 -3.83
N ALA A 96 -4.92 18.84 -2.65
CA ALA A 96 -4.88 17.38 -2.48
C ALA A 96 -6.05 16.72 -3.20
N GLU A 97 -7.25 17.26 -3.11
CA GLU A 97 -8.43 16.74 -3.82
C GLU A 97 -8.24 16.79 -5.34
N GLU A 98 -7.69 17.89 -5.84
CA GLU A 98 -7.42 18.05 -7.26
C GLU A 98 -6.41 17.01 -7.76
N VAL A 99 -5.32 16.83 -7.03
CA VAL A 99 -4.28 15.84 -7.37
C VAL A 99 -4.84 14.42 -7.25
N CYS A 100 -5.63 14.14 -6.22
CA CYS A 100 -6.28 12.84 -6.03
C CYS A 100 -7.15 12.48 -7.23
N ARG A 101 -7.93 13.43 -7.73
CA ARG A 101 -8.78 13.20 -8.91
C ARG A 101 -7.92 12.78 -10.12
N LYS A 102 -6.80 13.45 -10.34
CA LYS A 102 -5.88 13.12 -11.44
C LYS A 102 -5.27 11.73 -11.26
N ILE A 103 -4.94 11.36 -10.02
CA ILE A 103 -4.42 10.03 -9.71
C ILE A 103 -5.46 8.95 -10.01
N GLN A 104 -6.74 9.20 -9.67
CA GLN A 104 -7.81 8.23 -9.92
C GLN A 104 -8.06 7.99 -11.42
N GLU A 105 -7.67 8.91 -12.28
CA GLU A 105 -7.78 8.77 -13.73
C GLU A 105 -6.70 7.87 -14.34
N LEU A 106 -5.65 7.56 -13.59
CA LEU A 106 -4.58 6.68 -14.07
C LEU A 106 -5.10 5.25 -14.25
N LYS A 107 -4.57 4.56 -15.26
CA LYS A 107 -4.89 3.16 -15.47
C LYS A 107 -4.07 2.30 -14.51
N GLY A 108 -4.74 1.39 -13.79
CA GLY A 108 -4.08 0.54 -12.82
C GLY A 108 -3.66 1.32 -11.58
N LYS A 109 -2.50 1.00 -11.03
CA LYS A 109 -1.90 1.68 -9.87
C LYS A 109 -2.80 1.71 -8.64
N PRO A 110 -3.36 0.55 -8.22
CA PRO A 110 -4.32 0.51 -7.12
C PRO A 110 -3.75 1.01 -5.79
N VAL A 111 -2.47 0.78 -5.53
CA VAL A 111 -1.82 1.23 -4.29
C VAL A 111 -1.72 2.75 -4.25
N LEU A 112 -1.29 3.37 -5.36
CA LEU A 112 -1.19 4.82 -5.43
C LEU A 112 -2.57 5.48 -5.28
N LYS A 113 -3.58 4.91 -5.93
CA LYS A 113 -4.96 5.39 -5.83
C LYS A 113 -5.50 5.30 -4.40
N LEU A 114 -5.25 4.18 -3.73
CA LEU A 114 -5.69 3.97 -2.35
C LEU A 114 -4.99 4.94 -1.40
N ARG A 115 -3.68 5.13 -1.54
CA ARG A 115 -2.93 6.08 -0.72
C ARG A 115 -3.49 7.50 -0.85
N ALA A 116 -3.85 7.90 -2.06
CA ALA A 116 -4.43 9.22 -2.30
C ALA A 116 -5.78 9.38 -1.58
N ILE A 117 -6.63 8.36 -1.64
CA ILE A 117 -7.93 8.37 -0.95
C ILE A 117 -7.74 8.47 0.57
N VAL A 118 -6.81 7.70 1.12
CA VAL A 118 -6.51 7.72 2.56
C VAL A 118 -5.99 9.10 2.99
N ALA A 119 -5.11 9.70 2.18
CA ALA A 119 -4.59 11.04 2.46
C ALA A 119 -5.71 12.09 2.52
N ILE A 120 -6.66 12.03 1.58
CA ILE A 120 -7.82 12.94 1.57
C ILE A 120 -8.68 12.76 2.82
N ALA A 121 -8.98 11.51 3.17
CA ALA A 121 -9.77 11.21 4.36
C ALA A 121 -9.11 11.76 5.63
N TYR A 122 -7.80 11.58 5.74
CA TYR A 122 -7.03 12.10 6.87
C TYR A 122 -7.10 13.63 6.95
N LEU A 123 -6.90 14.32 5.82
CA LEU A 123 -6.96 15.78 5.77
C LEU A 123 -8.35 16.31 6.12
N LYS A 124 -9.40 15.66 5.64
CA LYS A 124 -10.78 16.06 5.97
C LYS A 124 -11.06 15.92 7.45
N ASN A 125 -10.66 14.83 8.08
CA ASN A 125 -10.85 14.63 9.51
C ASN A 125 -10.12 15.70 10.33
N ASN A 126 -8.90 16.05 9.96
CA ASN A 126 -8.16 17.09 10.66
C ASN A 126 -8.82 18.46 10.53
N VAL A 127 -9.31 18.81 9.35
CA VAL A 127 -9.99 20.07 9.11
C VAL A 127 -11.29 20.14 9.92
N GLU A 128 -12.08 19.07 9.92
CA GLU A 128 -13.31 18.97 10.69
C GLU A 128 -13.06 19.07 12.19
N ASN A 129 -12.03 18.37 12.70
CA ASN A 129 -11.67 18.43 14.10
C ASN A 129 -11.21 19.82 14.52
N LEU A 130 -10.45 20.51 13.70
CA LEU A 130 -10.02 21.88 13.97
C LEU A 130 -11.22 22.83 14.00
N SER A 131 -12.15 22.65 13.08
CA SER A 131 -13.39 23.47 13.05
C SER A 131 -14.21 23.27 14.30
N GLU A 132 -14.38 22.03 14.76
CA GLU A 132 -15.11 21.72 15.99
C GLU A 132 -14.43 22.29 17.22
N GLN A 133 -13.11 22.18 17.29
CA GLN A 133 -12.33 22.75 18.41
C GLN A 133 -12.44 24.26 18.44
N SER A 134 -12.40 24.91 17.28
CA SER A 134 -12.62 26.35 17.16
C SER A 134 -13.99 26.75 17.65
N LYS A 135 -15.02 25.98 17.30
CA LYS A 135 -16.40 26.22 17.75
C LYS A 135 -16.55 26.06 19.28
N LYS A 136 -15.83 25.09 19.86
CA LYS A 136 -15.85 24.84 21.30
C LYS A 136 -15.09 25.90 22.09
N ALA A 137 -14.16 26.59 21.47
CA ALA A 137 -13.36 27.63 22.10
C ALA A 137 -14.10 28.97 22.21
N ILE A 138 -15.24 29.11 21.54
CA ILE A 138 -16.08 30.29 21.60
C ILE A 138 -17.15 30.09 22.67
#